data_d5431a53d61959ce1e4daf5dbf6106c0
#
_entry.id   d5431a53d61959ce1e4daf5dbf6106c0
#
_cell.length_a   1.000
_cell.length_b   1.000
_cell.length_c   1.000
_cell.angle_alpha   90.00
_cell.angle_beta   90.00
_cell.angle_gamma   90.00
#
_symmetry.space_group_name_H-M   'P 1'
#
loop_
_entity.id
_entity.type
_entity.pdbx_description
1 polymer ?
#
loop_
_entity_poly.entity_id
_entity_poly.type
_entity_poly.pdbx_seq_one_letter_code
_entity_poly.pdbx_strand_id
1 'polypeptide(L)'
;YCEAPQCRRQTLLAYFSEDKPACGNCDLCLDTTPAVDGTHLAQLALAAVRDTGQRFGASHVVDVLCGSNNEKVRKFNHNRLDSHGSGKGRGKPEWQSILRQLVAGGYLELDMEGYGGLAIGLRGQAILRDEDTFPYRPDATPMAKGKFKDGVKGGAKGVLGRTPKTAKSASLEEQNLSERDLDLLGALKALRSTLSQAR
;
A
#
# COMPACT_ATOMS: atom_id res chain seq x y z
N TYR A 1 7.66 -3.47 -5.78
CA TYR A 1 7.17 -3.51 -7.16
C TYR A 1 5.75 -2.93 -7.28
N CYS A 2 4.77 -3.45 -6.55
CA CYS A 2 3.37 -3.00 -6.64
C CYS A 2 3.13 -1.55 -6.19
N GLU A 3 3.97 -1.01 -5.33
CA GLU A 3 3.85 0.33 -4.76
C GLU A 3 4.77 1.37 -5.45
N ALA A 4 5.60 0.92 -6.40
CA ALA A 4 6.50 1.84 -7.11
C ALA A 4 5.69 2.83 -7.95
N PRO A 5 6.00 4.14 -7.91
CA PRO A 5 5.25 5.15 -8.65
C PRO A 5 5.61 5.20 -10.16
N GLN A 6 6.53 4.36 -10.59
CA GLN A 6 7.04 4.29 -11.97
C GLN A 6 6.44 3.12 -12.73
N CYS A 7 6.63 3.11 -14.05
CA CYS A 7 6.22 2.02 -14.93
C CYS A 7 6.65 0.66 -14.36
N ARG A 8 5.72 -0.33 -14.31
CA ARG A 8 5.98 -1.67 -13.78
C ARG A 8 7.17 -2.34 -14.47
N ARG A 9 7.24 -2.22 -15.79
CA ARG A 9 8.36 -2.79 -16.56
C ARG A 9 9.68 -2.12 -16.23
N GLN A 10 9.71 -0.80 -16.10
CA GLN A 10 10.92 -0.07 -15.69
C GLN A 10 11.39 -0.52 -14.30
N THR A 11 10.48 -0.58 -13.34
CA THR A 11 10.79 -1.01 -11.97
C THR A 11 11.36 -2.43 -11.95
N LEU A 12 10.82 -3.34 -12.77
CA LEU A 12 11.31 -4.71 -12.86
C LEU A 12 12.69 -4.77 -13.50
N LEU A 13 12.90 -4.07 -14.61
CA LEU A 13 14.17 -4.08 -15.34
C LEU A 13 15.29 -3.35 -14.58
N ALA A 14 14.97 -2.30 -13.84
CA ALA A 14 15.92 -1.62 -12.98
C ALA A 14 16.51 -2.54 -11.89
N TYR A 15 15.75 -3.55 -11.41
CA TYR A 15 16.28 -4.57 -10.52
C TYR A 15 17.43 -5.38 -11.15
N PHE A 16 17.42 -5.53 -12.46
CA PHE A 16 18.49 -6.19 -13.23
C PHE A 16 19.51 -5.19 -13.81
N SER A 17 19.51 -3.95 -13.32
CA SER A 17 20.36 -2.87 -13.82
C SER A 17 20.13 -2.51 -15.30
N GLU A 18 18.93 -2.79 -15.83
CA GLU A 18 18.51 -2.38 -17.16
C GLU A 18 17.67 -1.10 -17.09
N ASP A 19 18.13 -0.06 -17.79
CA ASP A 19 17.36 1.15 -18.01
C ASP A 19 16.60 1.09 -19.34
N LYS A 20 15.28 1.14 -19.29
CA LYS A 20 14.38 1.07 -20.44
C LYS A 20 13.28 2.13 -20.34
N PRO A 21 12.78 2.63 -21.46
CA PRO A 21 11.66 3.57 -21.47
C PRO A 21 10.38 2.90 -20.92
N ALA A 22 9.41 3.73 -20.51
CA ALA A 22 8.11 3.28 -20.08
C ALA A 22 7.42 2.39 -21.14
N CYS A 23 6.69 1.37 -20.68
CA CYS A 23 6.11 0.37 -21.60
C CYS A 23 4.83 0.86 -22.32
N GLY A 24 4.19 1.91 -21.84
CA GLY A 24 2.97 2.46 -22.43
C GLY A 24 1.68 1.64 -22.21
N ASN A 25 1.76 0.44 -21.62
CA ASN A 25 0.62 -0.48 -21.50
C ASN A 25 0.37 -1.07 -20.12
N CYS A 26 1.17 -0.74 -19.10
CA CYS A 26 0.86 -1.16 -17.73
C CYS A 26 -0.14 -0.20 -17.07
N ASP A 27 -0.71 -0.60 -15.95
CA ASP A 27 -1.62 0.21 -15.14
C ASP A 27 -1.11 1.63 -14.90
N LEU A 28 0.17 1.76 -14.51
CA LEU A 28 0.79 3.07 -14.24
C LEU A 28 1.08 3.91 -15.48
N CYS A 29 1.24 3.28 -16.65
CA CYS A 29 1.39 4.00 -17.91
C CYS A 29 0.04 4.45 -18.49
N LEU A 30 -1.03 3.70 -18.21
CA LEU A 30 -2.40 4.00 -18.65
C LEU A 30 -3.13 4.93 -17.68
N ASP A 31 -2.71 4.95 -16.41
CA ASP A 31 -3.24 5.86 -15.41
C ASP A 31 -2.77 7.29 -15.68
N THR A 32 -3.74 8.17 -15.91
CA THR A 32 -3.50 9.60 -16.18
C THR A 32 -3.24 10.43 -14.93
N THR A 33 -3.29 9.82 -13.74
CA THR A 33 -3.00 10.53 -12.49
C THR A 33 -1.53 10.96 -12.47
N PRO A 34 -1.23 12.27 -12.53
CA PRO A 34 0.15 12.72 -12.56
C PRO A 34 0.84 12.45 -11.23
N ALA A 35 2.11 12.05 -11.29
CA ALA A 35 2.95 12.12 -10.11
C ALA A 35 3.15 13.58 -9.71
N VAL A 36 2.98 13.88 -8.44
CA VAL A 36 3.23 15.20 -7.86
C VAL A 36 4.56 15.20 -7.11
N ASP A 37 5.17 16.37 -6.94
CA ASP A 37 6.35 16.49 -6.11
C ASP A 37 5.94 16.25 -4.64
N GLY A 38 6.43 15.17 -4.07
CA GLY A 38 6.23 14.76 -2.69
C GLY A 38 7.49 14.97 -1.82
N THR A 39 8.50 15.68 -2.31
CA THR A 39 9.81 15.83 -1.63
C THR A 39 9.65 16.32 -0.19
N HIS A 40 8.82 17.35 0.03
CA HIS A 40 8.55 17.84 1.38
C HIS A 40 7.89 16.75 2.28
N LEU A 41 7.00 15.94 1.72
CA LEU A 41 6.37 14.83 2.47
C LEU A 41 7.39 13.74 2.81
N ALA A 42 8.28 13.45 1.87
CA ALA A 42 9.39 12.53 2.10
C ALA A 42 10.32 13.04 3.22
N GLN A 43 10.67 14.31 3.21
CA GLN A 43 11.50 14.93 4.27
C GLN A 43 10.85 14.78 5.65
N LEU A 44 9.55 15.06 5.78
CA LEU A 44 8.82 14.88 7.05
C LEU A 44 8.84 13.40 7.51
N ALA A 45 8.61 12.46 6.59
CA ALA A 45 8.62 11.04 6.88
C ALA A 45 10.02 10.55 7.29
N LEU A 46 11.05 10.96 6.54
CA LEU A 46 12.45 10.59 6.81
C LEU A 46 12.95 11.21 8.13
N ALA A 47 12.58 12.45 8.44
CA ALA A 47 12.86 13.07 9.72
C ALA A 47 12.25 12.27 10.87
N ALA A 48 10.98 11.86 10.77
CA ALA A 48 10.33 11.04 11.78
C ALA A 48 11.01 9.66 11.95
N VAL A 49 11.45 9.02 10.86
CA VAL A 49 12.22 7.76 10.91
C VAL A 49 13.56 7.97 11.62
N ARG A 50 14.28 9.05 11.29
CA ARG A 50 15.55 9.40 11.94
C ARG A 50 15.36 9.65 13.44
N ASP A 51 14.40 10.49 13.80
CA ASP A 51 14.17 10.93 15.17
C ASP A 51 13.68 9.77 16.07
N THR A 52 13.00 8.77 15.49
CA THR A 52 12.63 7.54 16.19
C THR A 52 13.76 6.49 16.26
N GLY A 53 14.95 6.81 15.73
CA GLY A 53 16.15 5.97 15.84
C GLY A 53 16.19 4.82 14.83
N GLN A 54 15.47 4.90 13.72
CA GLN A 54 15.53 3.96 12.58
C GLN A 54 15.29 2.48 12.96
N ARG A 55 14.44 2.22 13.93
CA ARG A 55 14.15 0.87 14.43
C ARG A 55 12.66 0.58 14.59
N PHE A 56 11.80 1.54 14.29
CA PHE A 56 10.36 1.38 14.41
C PHE A 56 9.72 1.15 13.05
N GLY A 57 8.70 0.29 13.01
CA GLY A 57 7.95 0.01 11.80
C GLY A 57 7.01 1.16 11.39
N ALA A 58 6.53 1.09 10.15
CA ALA A 58 5.71 2.12 9.50
C ALA A 58 4.53 2.61 10.35
N SER A 59 3.79 1.70 11.00
CA SER A 59 2.63 2.08 11.83
C SER A 59 3.00 3.02 12.98
N HIS A 60 4.15 2.80 13.62
CA HIS A 60 4.62 3.66 14.72
C HIS A 60 5.07 5.02 14.20
N VAL A 61 5.80 5.05 13.09
CA VAL A 61 6.22 6.31 12.43
C VAL A 61 5.00 7.14 12.01
N VAL A 62 3.97 6.50 11.44
CA VAL A 62 2.69 7.17 11.12
C VAL A 62 2.01 7.72 12.36
N ASP A 63 2.02 6.99 13.46
CA ASP A 63 1.46 7.48 14.73
C ASP A 63 2.20 8.74 15.24
N VAL A 64 3.51 8.78 15.12
CA VAL A 64 4.33 9.96 15.46
C VAL A 64 3.99 11.14 14.53
N LEU A 65 3.99 10.94 13.21
CA LEU A 65 3.65 11.97 12.21
C LEU A 65 2.25 12.56 12.43
N CYS A 66 1.28 11.71 12.71
CA CYS A 66 -0.09 12.16 12.99
C CYS A 66 -0.26 12.78 14.39
N GLY A 67 0.77 12.79 15.21
CA GLY A 67 0.70 13.30 16.58
C GLY A 67 -0.18 12.45 17.49
N SER A 68 -0.24 11.14 17.25
CA SER A 68 -0.99 10.21 18.11
C SER A 68 -0.30 10.07 19.45
N ASN A 69 -1.07 10.14 20.52
CA ASN A 69 -0.56 10.06 21.90
C ASN A 69 -0.88 8.67 22.53
N ASN A 70 -0.60 7.59 21.78
CA ASN A 70 -0.81 6.23 22.25
C ASN A 70 0.26 5.80 23.28
N GLU A 71 0.01 4.68 23.95
CA GLU A 71 0.90 4.14 24.97
C GLU A 71 2.33 3.92 24.46
N LYS A 72 2.49 3.40 23.23
CA LYS A 72 3.77 3.12 22.62
C LYS A 72 4.57 4.41 22.35
N VAL A 73 3.93 5.46 21.85
CA VAL A 73 4.57 6.77 21.61
C VAL A 73 5.03 7.38 22.93
N ARG A 74 4.22 7.29 23.98
CA ARG A 74 4.57 7.79 25.33
C ARG A 74 5.69 6.98 25.98
N LYS A 75 5.66 5.65 25.87
CA LYS A 75 6.67 4.74 26.44
C LYS A 75 8.07 5.06 25.95
N PHE A 76 8.20 5.45 24.68
CA PHE A 76 9.49 5.81 24.08
C PHE A 76 9.77 7.32 24.08
N ASN A 77 8.90 8.12 24.71
CA ASN A 77 8.98 9.59 24.76
C ASN A 77 8.94 10.26 23.36
N HIS A 78 8.40 9.59 22.35
CA HIS A 78 8.32 10.12 20.99
C HIS A 78 7.29 11.25 20.83
N ASN A 79 6.47 11.48 21.84
CA ASN A 79 5.59 12.65 21.94
C ASN A 79 6.34 13.98 22.16
N ARG A 80 7.65 13.94 22.39
CA ARG A 80 8.52 15.12 22.59
C ARG A 80 9.42 15.40 21.39
N LEU A 81 9.38 14.56 20.35
CA LEU A 81 10.16 14.75 19.14
C LEU A 81 9.61 15.91 18.31
N ASP A 82 10.46 16.64 17.63
CA ASP A 82 10.06 17.73 16.72
C ASP A 82 9.21 17.21 15.56
N SER A 83 9.44 15.99 15.13
CA SER A 83 8.63 15.30 14.12
C SER A 83 7.24 14.87 14.61
N HIS A 84 6.95 14.92 15.93
CA HIS A 84 5.66 14.52 16.48
C HIS A 84 4.54 15.50 16.08
N GLY A 85 3.62 15.02 15.25
CA GLY A 85 2.50 15.82 14.76
C GLY A 85 2.85 16.72 13.57
N SER A 86 4.05 16.62 12.99
CA SER A 86 4.43 17.34 11.78
C SER A 86 3.57 16.98 10.56
N GLY A 87 2.97 15.79 10.58
CA GLY A 87 2.10 15.27 9.52
C GLY A 87 0.59 15.37 9.79
N LYS A 88 0.13 16.15 10.77
CA LYS A 88 -1.29 16.25 11.19
C LYS A 88 -2.27 16.67 10.08
N GLY A 89 -1.79 17.32 9.03
CA GLY A 89 -2.63 17.75 7.90
C GLY A 89 -3.12 16.59 7.00
N ARG A 90 -2.63 15.37 7.21
CA ARG A 90 -2.94 14.19 6.39
C ARG A 90 -3.39 13.01 7.25
N GLY A 91 -4.21 12.15 6.63
CA GLY A 91 -4.70 10.95 7.29
C GLY A 91 -3.66 9.84 7.43
N LYS A 92 -3.85 8.95 8.40
CA LYS A 92 -2.97 7.77 8.57
C LYS A 92 -2.85 6.90 7.30
N PRO A 93 -3.95 6.62 6.53
CA PRO A 93 -3.85 5.83 5.31
C PRO A 93 -2.94 6.48 4.26
N GLU A 94 -2.99 7.81 4.15
CA GLU A 94 -2.16 8.56 3.21
C GLU A 94 -0.68 8.50 3.60
N TRP A 95 -0.35 8.66 4.89
CA TRP A 95 1.01 8.47 5.37
C TRP A 95 1.53 7.04 5.18
N GLN A 96 0.66 6.04 5.33
CA GLN A 96 1.00 4.66 5.03
C GLN A 96 1.34 4.46 3.55
N SER A 97 0.57 5.09 2.64
CA SER A 97 0.86 5.06 1.20
C SER A 97 2.20 5.73 0.89
N ILE A 98 2.45 6.91 1.46
CA ILE A 98 3.73 7.62 1.28
C ILE A 98 4.91 6.75 1.74
N LEU A 99 4.83 6.16 2.93
CA LEU A 99 5.90 5.28 3.44
C LEU A 99 6.13 4.05 2.54
N ARG A 100 5.06 3.42 2.02
CA ARG A 100 5.19 2.30 1.07
C ARG A 100 5.90 2.73 -0.21
N GLN A 101 5.55 3.90 -0.75
CA GLN A 101 6.20 4.44 -1.95
C GLN A 101 7.66 4.82 -1.68
N LEU A 102 7.99 5.35 -0.51
CA LEU A 102 9.38 5.61 -0.10
C LEU A 102 10.21 4.33 0.00
N VAL A 103 9.63 3.26 0.54
CA VAL A 103 10.29 1.93 0.56
C VAL A 103 10.45 1.40 -0.86
N ALA A 104 9.40 1.45 -1.68
CA ALA A 104 9.45 0.97 -3.06
C ALA A 104 10.44 1.76 -3.94
N GLY A 105 10.66 3.04 -3.64
CA GLY A 105 11.63 3.90 -4.33
C GLY A 105 13.06 3.81 -3.79
N GLY A 106 13.32 2.99 -2.76
CA GLY A 106 14.65 2.86 -2.14
C GLY A 106 15.09 4.07 -1.29
N TYR A 107 14.15 4.93 -0.90
CA TYR A 107 14.43 6.02 0.05
C TYR A 107 14.41 5.53 1.50
N LEU A 108 13.61 4.49 1.78
CA LEU A 108 13.58 3.76 3.03
C LEU A 108 13.85 2.29 2.78
N GLU A 109 14.50 1.64 3.72
CA GLU A 109 14.80 0.22 3.74
C GLU A 109 14.05 -0.44 4.90
N LEU A 110 13.60 -1.68 4.70
CA LEU A 110 13.02 -2.50 5.76
C LEU A 110 14.12 -3.35 6.39
N ASP A 111 14.29 -3.22 7.69
CA ASP A 111 15.16 -4.13 8.45
C ASP A 111 14.50 -5.51 8.54
N MET A 112 14.93 -6.42 7.67
CA MET A 112 14.41 -7.78 7.58
C MET A 112 14.98 -8.70 8.67
N GLU A 113 16.14 -8.36 9.23
CA GLU A 113 16.80 -9.14 10.29
C GLU A 113 16.27 -8.76 11.68
N GLY A 114 15.75 -7.53 11.81
CA GLY A 114 15.13 -7.05 13.03
C GLY A 114 13.61 -7.21 13.02
N TYR A 115 12.92 -6.38 13.77
CA TYR A 115 11.45 -6.43 13.93
C TYR A 115 10.70 -5.62 12.87
N GLY A 116 11.22 -5.52 11.65
CA GLY A 116 10.59 -4.76 10.57
C GLY A 116 10.68 -3.23 10.78
N GLY A 117 11.79 -2.76 11.32
CA GLY A 117 12.10 -1.35 11.46
C GLY A 117 12.32 -0.68 10.10
N LEU A 118 12.08 0.63 10.03
CA LEU A 118 12.42 1.45 8.87
C LEU A 118 13.79 2.09 9.09
N ALA A 119 14.69 1.91 8.12
CA ALA A 119 15.98 2.58 8.04
C ALA A 119 16.01 3.54 6.84
N ILE A 120 16.85 4.57 6.90
CA ILE A 120 17.00 5.55 5.81
C ILE A 120 18.03 5.02 4.81
N GLY A 121 17.59 4.75 3.58
CA GLY A 121 18.45 4.35 2.47
C GLY A 121 19.29 5.50 1.90
N LEU A 122 20.19 5.19 0.98
CA LEU A 122 21.07 6.19 0.34
C LEU A 122 20.29 7.32 -0.33
N ARG A 123 19.20 6.99 -1.06
CA ARG A 123 18.33 8.00 -1.68
C ARG A 123 17.59 8.84 -0.66
N GLY A 124 17.19 8.25 0.47
CA GLY A 124 16.57 9.00 1.57
C GLY A 124 17.52 10.00 2.20
N GLN A 125 18.81 9.69 2.29
CA GLN A 125 19.82 10.65 2.72
C GLN A 125 19.99 11.81 1.74
N ALA A 126 19.91 11.53 0.42
CA ALA A 126 19.96 12.57 -0.61
C ALA A 126 18.75 13.53 -0.52
N ILE A 127 17.53 13.00 -0.27
CA ILE A 127 16.33 13.83 -0.01
C ILE A 127 16.52 14.75 1.19
N LEU A 128 17.12 14.27 2.28
CA LEU A 128 17.38 15.10 3.48
C LEU A 128 18.43 16.18 3.26
N ARG A 129 19.22 16.08 2.18
CA ARG A 129 20.21 17.10 1.75
C ARG A 129 19.72 17.96 0.60
N ASP A 130 18.46 17.80 0.18
CA ASP A 130 17.89 18.47 -1.00
C ASP A 130 18.60 18.14 -2.32
N GLU A 131 19.22 16.94 -2.41
CA GLU A 131 19.98 16.46 -3.58
C GLU A 131 19.14 15.56 -4.50
N ASP A 132 17.98 15.05 -4.04
CA ASP A 132 17.07 14.17 -4.80
C ASP A 132 15.61 14.64 -4.62
N THR A 133 14.73 14.24 -5.51
CA THR A 133 13.30 14.53 -5.46
C THR A 133 12.48 13.25 -5.32
N PHE A 134 11.31 13.35 -4.69
CA PHE A 134 10.41 12.22 -4.50
C PHE A 134 9.14 12.41 -5.33
N PRO A 135 8.99 11.71 -6.47
CA PRO A 135 7.73 11.67 -7.20
C PRO A 135 6.72 10.84 -6.40
N TYR A 136 5.68 11.49 -5.91
CA TYR A 136 4.60 10.88 -5.16
C TYR A 136 3.36 10.71 -6.04
N ARG A 137 2.75 9.56 -6.03
CA ARG A 137 1.43 9.31 -6.60
C ARG A 137 0.40 9.21 -5.48
N PRO A 138 -0.54 10.16 -5.38
CA PRO A 138 -1.67 10.03 -4.47
C PRO A 138 -2.44 8.74 -4.82
N ASP A 139 -2.79 7.94 -3.81
CA ASP A 139 -3.71 6.83 -4.03
C ASP A 139 -5.00 7.42 -4.62
N ALA A 140 -5.50 6.83 -5.69
CA ALA A 140 -6.83 7.16 -6.19
C ALA A 140 -7.77 7.04 -5.01
N THR A 141 -8.47 8.13 -4.67
CA THR A 141 -9.37 8.18 -3.50
C THR A 141 -10.25 6.93 -3.56
N PRO A 142 -10.24 6.05 -2.56
CA PRO A 142 -11.09 4.88 -2.59
C PRO A 142 -12.51 5.44 -2.72
N MET A 143 -13.19 5.15 -3.83
CA MET A 143 -14.62 5.45 -3.99
C MET A 143 -15.26 5.03 -2.68
N ALA A 144 -15.95 5.97 -2.03
CA ALA A 144 -16.55 5.79 -0.73
C ALA A 144 -17.21 4.41 -0.68
N LYS A 145 -16.63 3.49 0.08
CA LYS A 145 -17.26 2.20 0.35
C LYS A 145 -18.60 2.53 0.94
N GLY A 146 -19.65 2.31 0.16
CA GLY A 146 -21.02 2.50 0.61
C GLY A 146 -21.13 1.89 2.01
N LYS A 147 -21.63 2.67 2.95
CA LYS A 147 -21.87 2.20 4.32
C LYS A 147 -22.81 1.01 4.26
N PHE A 148 -22.26 -0.20 4.23
CA PHE A 148 -23.04 -1.34 4.67
C PHE A 148 -23.27 -1.14 6.16
N LYS A 149 -24.51 -0.78 6.49
CA LYS A 149 -24.99 -0.80 7.86
C LYS A 149 -25.14 -2.26 8.27
N ASP A 150 -24.07 -2.84 8.84
CA ASP A 150 -24.23 -4.06 9.62
C ASP A 150 -24.77 -3.67 11.01
N GLY A 151 -26.07 -3.74 11.08
CA GLY A 151 -26.76 -3.81 12.33
C GLY A 151 -27.00 -5.27 12.70
N VAL A 152 -26.14 -5.86 13.50
CA VAL A 152 -26.55 -6.91 14.45
C VAL A 152 -25.61 -6.89 15.65
N LYS A 153 -26.16 -6.46 16.79
CA LYS A 153 -25.62 -6.77 18.13
C LYS A 153 -25.98 -8.21 18.48
N GLY A 154 -25.03 -8.98 18.94
CA GLY A 154 -25.29 -10.30 19.50
C GLY A 154 -23.98 -10.99 19.89
N GLY A 155 -23.64 -10.96 21.17
CA GLY A 155 -22.51 -11.69 21.71
C GLY A 155 -22.80 -13.18 21.83
N ALA A 156 -21.78 -14.01 21.65
CA ALA A 156 -21.63 -15.28 22.36
C ALA A 156 -20.24 -15.89 22.11
N LYS A 157 -19.72 -16.48 23.16
CA LYS A 157 -18.44 -17.17 23.32
C LYS A 157 -18.30 -18.42 22.45
N GLY A 158 -17.08 -18.62 21.95
CA GLY A 158 -16.37 -19.91 21.83
C GLY A 158 -16.96 -21.01 20.96
N VAL A 159 -16.16 -21.48 20.03
CA VAL A 159 -15.79 -22.89 19.80
C VAL A 159 -15.00 -23.02 18.51
N LEU A 160 -13.91 -23.74 18.58
CA LEU A 160 -13.05 -24.14 17.44
C LEU A 160 -13.86 -24.90 16.36
N GLY A 161 -13.51 -24.62 15.11
CA GLY A 161 -13.63 -25.60 14.05
C GLY A 161 -14.86 -25.48 13.18
N ARG A 162 -14.63 -24.97 11.97
CA ARG A 162 -15.14 -25.44 10.68
C ARG A 162 -15.10 -24.28 9.68
N THR A 163 -14.30 -24.46 8.64
CA THR A 163 -14.36 -23.64 7.42
C THR A 163 -15.78 -23.63 6.86
N PRO A 164 -16.41 -22.45 6.66
CA PRO A 164 -17.68 -22.41 5.93
C PRO A 164 -17.38 -22.53 4.43
N LYS A 165 -18.09 -23.45 3.81
CA LYS A 165 -18.19 -23.62 2.36
C LYS A 165 -18.58 -22.31 1.69
N THR A 166 -17.85 -21.93 0.66
CA THR A 166 -18.18 -20.93 -0.34
C THR A 166 -19.64 -21.04 -0.80
N ALA A 167 -20.44 -20.06 -0.47
CA ALA A 167 -21.77 -19.90 -1.03
C ALA A 167 -21.87 -18.52 -1.72
N LYS A 168 -21.92 -18.60 -3.07
CA LYS A 168 -22.58 -17.65 -3.98
C LYS A 168 -22.27 -16.16 -3.86
N SER A 169 -21.19 -15.74 -4.53
CA SER A 169 -21.07 -14.38 -5.09
C SER A 169 -21.07 -14.46 -6.64
N ALA A 170 -22.15 -14.93 -7.22
CA ALA A 170 -22.29 -15.03 -8.66
C ALA A 170 -23.69 -14.56 -9.03
N SER A 171 -23.91 -13.24 -9.07
CA SER A 171 -25.15 -12.74 -9.66
C SER A 171 -25.17 -11.24 -10.03
N LEU A 172 -24.10 -10.48 -9.79
CA LEU A 172 -24.10 -9.03 -10.12
C LEU A 172 -23.26 -8.66 -11.36
N GLU A 173 -22.38 -9.55 -11.82
CA GLU A 173 -21.57 -9.31 -13.02
C GLU A 173 -22.16 -9.92 -14.30
N GLU A 174 -23.08 -10.88 -14.18
CA GLU A 174 -23.71 -11.53 -15.34
C GLU A 174 -24.76 -10.67 -16.05
N GLN A 175 -25.20 -9.55 -15.48
CA GLN A 175 -26.29 -8.72 -16.04
C GLN A 175 -25.87 -7.77 -17.17
N ASN A 176 -24.56 -7.64 -17.47
CA ASN A 176 -24.03 -6.75 -18.50
C ASN A 176 -23.16 -7.45 -19.56
N LEU A 177 -23.20 -8.78 -19.63
CA LEU A 177 -22.45 -9.54 -20.60
C LEU A 177 -23.24 -9.65 -21.92
N SER A 178 -22.54 -9.53 -23.05
CA SER A 178 -23.16 -9.82 -24.36
C SER A 178 -23.47 -11.32 -24.49
N GLU A 179 -24.40 -11.68 -25.39
CA GLU A 179 -24.72 -13.12 -25.65
C GLU A 179 -23.48 -13.93 -25.97
N ARG A 180 -22.53 -13.39 -26.71
CA ARG A 180 -21.24 -14.06 -27.03
C ARG A 180 -20.38 -14.30 -25.79
N ASP A 181 -20.39 -13.37 -24.84
CA ASP A 181 -19.62 -13.51 -23.60
C ASP A 181 -20.26 -14.56 -22.67
N LEU A 182 -21.59 -14.68 -22.71
CA LEU A 182 -22.32 -15.73 -21.97
C LEU A 182 -22.03 -17.12 -22.53
N ASP A 183 -21.98 -17.26 -23.87
CA ASP A 183 -21.62 -18.52 -24.52
C ASP A 183 -20.17 -18.93 -24.20
N LEU A 184 -19.23 -17.96 -24.25
CA LEU A 184 -17.83 -18.19 -23.90
C LEU A 184 -17.70 -18.60 -22.42
N LEU A 185 -18.41 -17.91 -21.53
CA LEU A 185 -18.43 -18.22 -20.11
C LEU A 185 -18.98 -19.64 -19.83
N GLY A 186 -20.02 -20.04 -20.57
CA GLY A 186 -20.58 -21.40 -20.53
C GLY A 186 -19.55 -22.45 -20.95
N ALA A 187 -18.85 -22.22 -22.06
CA ALA A 187 -17.80 -23.12 -22.58
C ALA A 187 -16.63 -23.24 -21.59
N LEU A 188 -16.18 -22.14 -21.00
CA LEU A 188 -15.11 -22.14 -20.00
C LEU A 188 -15.53 -22.88 -18.71
N LYS A 189 -16.76 -22.71 -18.25
CA LYS A 189 -17.30 -23.45 -17.07
C LYS A 189 -17.34 -24.95 -17.35
N ALA A 190 -17.75 -25.36 -18.54
CA ALA A 190 -17.79 -26.77 -18.96
C ALA A 190 -16.38 -27.39 -19.02
N LEU A 191 -15.43 -26.68 -19.66
CA LEU A 191 -14.03 -27.11 -19.74
C LEU A 191 -13.41 -27.30 -18.35
N ARG A 192 -13.62 -26.35 -17.43
CA ARG A 192 -13.14 -26.45 -16.05
C ARG A 192 -13.71 -27.67 -15.33
N SER A 193 -15.01 -27.97 -15.54
CA SER A 193 -15.63 -29.13 -14.93
C SER A 193 -15.03 -30.44 -15.46
N THR A 194 -14.80 -30.52 -16.79
CA THR A 194 -14.17 -31.68 -17.42
C THR A 194 -12.74 -31.90 -16.90
N LEU A 195 -11.95 -30.86 -16.81
CA LEU A 195 -10.58 -30.94 -16.31
C LEU A 195 -10.52 -31.29 -14.81
N SER A 196 -11.53 -30.89 -14.02
CA SER A 196 -11.60 -31.25 -12.60
C SER A 196 -11.99 -32.70 -12.35
N GLN A 197 -12.70 -33.36 -13.30
CA GLN A 197 -13.07 -34.75 -13.23
C GLN A 197 -11.97 -35.69 -13.75
N ALA A 198 -11.03 -35.18 -14.55
CA ALA A 198 -9.92 -35.93 -15.12
C ALA A 198 -8.69 -36.05 -14.17
N ARG A 199 -8.79 -35.52 -12.95
CA ARG A 199 -7.80 -35.64 -11.87
C ARG A 199 -8.27 -36.56 -10.77
#